data_24f52709545dfa22941d3ffff6a0c040
#
_entry.id   24f52709545dfa22941d3ffff6a0c040
#
_cell.length_a   1.000
_cell.length_b   1.000
_cell.length_c   1.000
_cell.angle_alpha   90.00
_cell.angle_beta   90.00
_cell.angle_gamma   90.00
#
_symmetry.space_group_name_H-M   'P 1'
#
loop_
_entity.id
_entity.type
_entity.pdbx_description
1 polymer ?
#
loop_
_entity_poly.entity_id
_entity_poly.type
_entity_poly.pdbx_seq_one_letter_code
_entity_poly.pdbx_strand_id
1 'polypeptide(L)'
;MIVRAARLLRRPFPSSISLFSTSSTNSSSHDADANNNPSTNNTTHFGFQDVPTADKSNLVRQVFESVAPQYDVMNDLMSATLHRQWKDDLVDMIAPRPGCKHIDVAGGTGDVAFRICDRIQRRLPPLHSNFQPPPSEVVVFDINPGMLKVGKERAQEYGYNSINEEDENENQSPPPLQLKWCEGDAERLERFSDNSFDSYTIAFGIRNVTNIPRALKEAHRVLRPGGRFLCLEFSRVQNAMLRQAYEAYSFHVIPTIGEVVANDRDSYQYLVESIQKFPTQIEFSNMLEDAGFQHVQHTNFIDGVVAIHSGFKLDK
;
A
#
# COMPACT_ATOMS: atom_id res chain seq x y z
N MET A 1 6.73 2.24 -29.12
CA MET A 1 6.87 3.71 -29.11
C MET A 1 6.46 4.36 -27.80
N ILE A 2 5.53 3.80 -27.03
CA ILE A 2 5.02 4.32 -25.74
C ILE A 2 6.05 4.19 -24.59
N VAL A 3 6.89 3.18 -24.58
CA VAL A 3 7.86 2.90 -23.49
C VAL A 3 9.02 3.91 -23.41
N ARG A 4 9.32 4.64 -24.49
CA ARG A 4 10.39 5.67 -24.51
C ARG A 4 9.97 7.04 -23.97
N ALA A 5 8.68 7.35 -23.92
CA ALA A 5 8.17 8.65 -23.45
C ALA A 5 8.21 8.80 -21.92
N ALA A 6 8.12 7.69 -21.17
CA ALA A 6 8.08 7.73 -19.70
C ALA A 6 9.43 8.14 -19.03
N ARG A 7 10.55 8.09 -19.77
CA ARG A 7 11.88 8.44 -19.23
C ARG A 7 12.23 9.93 -19.25
N LEU A 8 11.48 10.75 -19.96
CA LEU A 8 11.80 12.17 -20.18
C LEU A 8 11.12 13.16 -19.22
N LEU A 9 10.24 12.72 -18.33
CA LEU A 9 9.50 13.61 -17.42
C LEU A 9 10.07 13.67 -15.99
N ARG A 10 11.32 13.28 -15.77
CA ARG A 10 12.01 13.43 -14.48
C ARG A 10 12.68 14.80 -14.39
N ARG A 11 11.96 15.86 -14.04
CA ARG A 11 12.55 17.11 -13.53
C ARG A 11 11.86 17.49 -12.22
N PRO A 12 12.61 17.68 -11.11
CA PRO A 12 12.05 18.24 -9.89
C PRO A 12 11.85 19.75 -10.06
N PHE A 13 10.69 20.26 -9.67
CA PHE A 13 10.43 21.70 -9.55
C PHE A 13 10.75 22.17 -8.14
N PRO A 14 11.26 23.40 -7.98
CA PRO A 14 11.62 23.95 -6.68
C PRO A 14 10.38 24.42 -5.91
N SER A 15 10.40 24.17 -4.61
CA SER A 15 9.43 24.63 -3.62
C SER A 15 9.42 26.14 -3.49
N SER A 16 8.29 26.79 -3.64
CA SER A 16 8.07 28.18 -3.24
C SER A 16 7.28 28.23 -1.94
N ILE A 17 7.90 28.90 -0.97
CA ILE A 17 7.38 29.28 0.33
C ILE A 17 6.41 30.45 0.15
N SER A 18 5.23 30.42 0.75
CA SER A 18 4.52 31.64 1.08
C SER A 18 3.86 31.54 2.45
N LEU A 19 4.33 32.39 3.32
CA LEU A 19 3.75 32.82 4.59
C LEU A 19 2.54 33.71 4.34
N PHE A 20 1.42 33.45 5.01
CA PHE A 20 0.57 34.50 5.54
C PHE A 20 -0.33 33.99 6.67
N SER A 21 -0.16 34.61 7.83
CA SER A 21 -1.00 34.55 9.01
C SER A 21 -2.06 35.66 8.95
N THR A 22 -3.28 35.37 9.39
CA THR A 22 -4.06 36.35 10.17
C THR A 22 -5.17 35.68 10.98
N SER A 23 -5.19 36.03 12.20
CA SER A 23 -6.15 35.77 13.26
C SER A 23 -7.46 36.56 13.08
N SER A 24 -8.59 35.98 13.52
CA SER A 24 -9.57 36.79 14.30
C SER A 24 -10.59 35.89 15.01
N THR A 25 -10.75 36.21 16.27
CA THR A 25 -11.68 35.78 17.28
C THR A 25 -13.14 36.17 16.95
N ASN A 26 -14.12 35.37 17.34
CA ASN A 26 -15.16 35.82 18.26
C ASN A 26 -16.07 34.68 18.78
N SER A 27 -16.36 34.81 20.03
CA SER A 27 -17.23 34.10 20.93
C SER A 27 -18.73 34.31 20.66
N SER A 28 -19.54 33.29 20.94
CA SER A 28 -20.71 33.48 21.82
C SER A 28 -21.38 32.13 22.15
N SER A 29 -21.67 31.99 23.41
CA SER A 29 -22.41 30.96 24.13
C SER A 29 -23.86 30.85 23.70
N HIS A 30 -24.42 29.62 23.75
CA HIS A 30 -25.73 29.34 24.35
C HIS A 30 -25.87 27.85 24.67
N ASP A 31 -26.18 27.63 25.93
CA ASP A 31 -26.65 26.35 26.48
C ASP A 31 -28.04 26.02 25.95
N ALA A 32 -28.29 24.74 25.72
CA ALA A 32 -29.56 24.06 26.05
C ALA A 32 -29.50 22.57 25.73
N ASP A 33 -29.82 21.81 26.73
CA ASP A 33 -30.20 20.41 26.82
C ASP A 33 -30.74 19.75 25.56
N ALA A 34 -30.25 18.52 25.29
CA ALA A 34 -31.15 17.40 25.07
C ALA A 34 -30.33 16.10 24.91
N ASN A 35 -30.53 15.25 25.87
CA ASN A 35 -30.26 13.82 25.85
C ASN A 35 -30.84 13.20 24.57
N ASN A 36 -29.98 13.00 23.56
CA ASN A 36 -30.30 12.18 22.40
C ASN A 36 -29.05 11.38 22.06
N ASN A 37 -29.05 10.14 22.53
CA ASN A 37 -28.06 9.15 22.15
C ASN A 37 -28.25 8.83 20.67
N PRO A 38 -27.42 9.34 19.74
CA PRO A 38 -27.47 8.86 18.37
C PRO A 38 -26.75 7.52 18.36
N SER A 39 -27.50 6.46 18.13
CA SER A 39 -26.95 5.24 17.54
C SER A 39 -26.15 5.68 16.32
N THR A 40 -24.85 5.84 16.49
CA THR A 40 -23.94 6.08 15.38
C THR A 40 -24.09 4.87 14.46
N ASN A 41 -24.84 5.05 13.36
CA ASN A 41 -24.81 4.12 12.25
C ASN A 41 -23.35 4.06 11.80
N ASN A 42 -22.66 3.02 12.25
CA ASN A 42 -21.24 2.81 11.99
C ASN A 42 -21.13 2.27 10.56
N THR A 43 -21.39 3.16 9.56
CA THR A 43 -21.33 2.86 8.14
C THR A 43 -20.03 3.36 7.54
N THR A 44 -19.56 2.66 6.53
CA THR A 44 -18.41 3.02 5.69
C THR A 44 -18.79 2.82 4.22
N HIS A 45 -17.94 3.25 3.30
CA HIS A 45 -18.20 3.04 1.88
C HIS A 45 -17.57 1.72 1.38
N PHE A 46 -18.29 1.02 0.51
CA PHE A 46 -17.79 -0.07 -0.33
C PHE A 46 -18.09 0.33 -1.79
N GLY A 47 -17.09 0.85 -2.48
CA GLY A 47 -17.32 1.61 -3.69
C GLY A 47 -18.23 2.82 -3.42
N PHE A 48 -19.33 2.95 -4.15
CA PHE A 48 -20.33 4.01 -3.95
C PHE A 48 -21.44 3.63 -2.99
N GLN A 49 -21.47 2.39 -2.49
CA GLN A 49 -22.46 1.90 -1.56
C GLN A 49 -22.04 2.17 -0.12
N ASP A 50 -23.00 2.57 0.71
CA ASP A 50 -22.81 2.63 2.17
C ASP A 50 -23.10 1.26 2.78
N VAL A 51 -22.14 0.71 3.50
CA VAL A 51 -22.22 -0.60 4.15
C VAL A 51 -21.89 -0.49 5.64
N PRO A 52 -22.37 -1.41 6.50
CA PRO A 52 -21.90 -1.47 7.87
C PRO A 52 -20.39 -1.63 7.92
N THR A 53 -19.72 -0.88 8.80
CA THR A 53 -18.26 -0.91 8.96
C THR A 53 -17.73 -2.33 9.22
N ALA A 54 -18.50 -3.15 9.96
CA ALA A 54 -18.15 -4.53 10.27
C ALA A 54 -18.14 -5.45 9.03
N ASP A 55 -18.87 -5.10 7.97
CA ASP A 55 -19.05 -5.95 6.79
C ASP A 55 -18.04 -5.64 5.68
N LYS A 56 -17.44 -4.43 5.69
CA LYS A 56 -16.56 -3.98 4.59
C LYS A 56 -15.39 -4.92 4.35
N SER A 57 -14.71 -5.37 5.41
CA SER A 57 -13.56 -6.27 5.27
C SER A 57 -13.92 -7.60 4.61
N ASN A 58 -15.10 -8.15 4.94
CA ASN A 58 -15.60 -9.38 4.34
C ASN A 58 -15.96 -9.18 2.87
N LEU A 59 -16.62 -8.07 2.52
CA LEU A 59 -16.96 -7.73 1.14
C LEU A 59 -15.71 -7.55 0.28
N VAL A 60 -14.73 -6.81 0.78
CA VAL A 60 -13.41 -6.65 0.14
C VAL A 60 -12.74 -8.00 -0.07
N ARG A 61 -12.73 -8.86 0.96
CA ARG A 61 -12.16 -10.19 0.87
C ARG A 61 -12.80 -11.02 -0.25
N GLN A 62 -14.13 -11.03 -0.36
CA GLN A 62 -14.87 -11.74 -1.42
C GLN A 62 -14.47 -11.26 -2.82
N VAL A 63 -14.34 -9.93 -3.03
CA VAL A 63 -13.87 -9.37 -4.30
C VAL A 63 -12.48 -9.92 -4.66
N PHE A 64 -11.54 -9.92 -3.72
CA PHE A 64 -10.18 -10.40 -4.00
C PHE A 64 -10.09 -11.93 -4.13
N GLU A 65 -10.95 -12.69 -3.45
CA GLU A 65 -11.03 -14.15 -3.63
C GLU A 65 -11.51 -14.53 -5.05
N SER A 66 -12.48 -13.79 -5.60
CA SER A 66 -13.00 -14.07 -6.96
C SER A 66 -11.95 -13.81 -8.04
N VAL A 67 -11.11 -12.78 -7.88
CA VAL A 67 -10.12 -12.39 -8.90
C VAL A 67 -8.72 -12.97 -8.67
N ALA A 68 -8.45 -13.60 -7.52
CA ALA A 68 -7.12 -14.08 -7.15
C ALA A 68 -6.39 -14.92 -8.22
N PRO A 69 -7.05 -15.88 -8.92
CA PRO A 69 -6.39 -16.69 -9.94
C PRO A 69 -5.93 -15.90 -11.17
N GLN A 70 -6.57 -14.76 -11.47
CA GLN A 70 -6.33 -13.96 -12.67
C GLN A 70 -5.81 -12.55 -12.33
N TYR A 71 -5.50 -12.30 -11.06
CA TYR A 71 -5.17 -10.98 -10.53
C TYR A 71 -4.06 -10.29 -11.32
N ASP A 72 -2.97 -10.98 -11.63
CA ASP A 72 -1.84 -10.39 -12.37
C ASP A 72 -2.19 -10.09 -13.83
N VAL A 73 -2.90 -11.00 -14.50
CA VAL A 73 -3.34 -10.80 -15.89
C VAL A 73 -4.23 -9.58 -16.00
N MET A 74 -5.09 -9.39 -15.03
CA MET A 74 -5.99 -8.24 -14.99
C MET A 74 -5.25 -6.93 -14.70
N ASN A 75 -4.32 -6.93 -13.77
CA ASN A 75 -3.47 -5.77 -13.50
C ASN A 75 -2.65 -5.40 -14.74
N ASP A 76 -2.12 -6.39 -15.47
CA ASP A 76 -1.40 -6.17 -16.72
C ASP A 76 -2.31 -5.52 -17.78
N LEU A 77 -3.52 -6.02 -17.97
CA LEU A 77 -4.48 -5.48 -18.94
C LEU A 77 -4.93 -4.06 -18.58
N MET A 78 -5.29 -3.82 -17.32
CA MET A 78 -5.80 -2.52 -16.87
C MET A 78 -4.74 -1.43 -16.89
N SER A 79 -3.50 -1.76 -16.58
CA SER A 79 -2.40 -0.81 -16.50
C SER A 79 -1.49 -0.82 -17.74
N ALA A 80 -1.81 -1.63 -18.76
CA ALA A 80 -0.90 -1.91 -19.88
C ALA A 80 0.51 -2.30 -19.37
N THR A 81 0.57 -3.18 -18.35
CA THR A 81 1.78 -3.64 -17.64
C THR A 81 2.52 -2.57 -16.82
N LEU A 82 2.06 -1.33 -16.79
CA LEU A 82 2.73 -0.22 -16.09
C LEU A 82 2.80 -0.43 -14.57
N HIS A 83 1.86 -1.18 -13.97
CA HIS A 83 1.90 -1.49 -12.55
C HIS A 83 3.21 -2.18 -12.14
N ARG A 84 3.84 -2.94 -13.03
CA ARG A 84 5.13 -3.60 -12.79
C ARG A 84 6.24 -2.57 -12.61
N GLN A 85 6.28 -1.56 -13.48
CA GLN A 85 7.25 -0.47 -13.38
C GLN A 85 7.03 0.38 -12.11
N TRP A 86 5.78 0.68 -11.76
CA TRP A 86 5.48 1.45 -10.54
C TRP A 86 5.90 0.70 -9.27
N LYS A 87 5.75 -0.64 -9.25
CA LYS A 87 6.24 -1.48 -8.14
C LYS A 87 7.78 -1.51 -8.11
N ASP A 88 8.45 -1.52 -9.26
CA ASP A 88 9.92 -1.39 -9.32
C ASP A 88 10.37 -0.02 -8.80
N ASP A 89 9.71 1.06 -9.19
CA ASP A 89 9.99 2.42 -8.70
C ASP A 89 9.75 2.51 -7.17
N LEU A 90 8.69 1.88 -6.64
CA LEU A 90 8.43 1.78 -5.20
C LEU A 90 9.60 1.12 -4.47
N VAL A 91 10.06 -0.04 -4.95
CA VAL A 91 11.17 -0.78 -4.34
C VAL A 91 12.50 -0.04 -4.48
N ASP A 92 12.72 0.65 -5.59
CA ASP A 92 13.91 1.50 -5.77
C ASP A 92 13.91 2.67 -4.77
N MET A 93 12.73 3.22 -4.43
CA MET A 93 12.60 4.26 -3.39
C MET A 93 12.85 3.73 -1.97
N ILE A 94 12.53 2.47 -1.67
CA ILE A 94 12.88 1.81 -0.40
C ILE A 94 14.40 1.69 -0.31
N ALA A 95 15.08 1.37 -1.41
CA ALA A 95 16.49 1.03 -1.48
C ALA A 95 16.89 -0.08 -0.48
N PRO A 96 16.24 -1.26 -0.51
CA PRO A 96 16.41 -2.29 0.53
C PRO A 96 17.85 -2.75 0.63
N ARG A 97 18.31 -3.03 1.86
CA ARG A 97 19.70 -3.40 2.15
C ARG A 97 19.74 -4.73 2.92
N PRO A 98 20.82 -5.51 2.77
CA PRO A 98 21.07 -6.65 3.65
C PRO A 98 21.05 -6.25 5.13
N GLY A 99 20.43 -7.06 5.96
CA GLY A 99 20.29 -6.84 7.40
C GLY A 99 19.06 -6.03 7.81
N CYS A 100 18.22 -5.59 6.87
CA CYS A 100 17.03 -4.82 7.16
C CYS A 100 15.78 -5.70 7.27
N LYS A 101 14.79 -5.22 8.04
CA LYS A 101 13.46 -5.83 8.18
C LYS A 101 12.42 -5.00 7.45
N HIS A 102 11.68 -5.64 6.57
CA HIS A 102 10.65 -5.03 5.76
C HIS A 102 9.30 -5.70 6.01
N ILE A 103 8.23 -4.90 6.03
CA ILE A 103 6.86 -5.41 6.04
C ILE A 103 6.11 -4.87 4.81
N ASP A 104 5.49 -5.77 4.04
CA ASP A 104 4.65 -5.47 2.89
C ASP A 104 3.20 -5.81 3.24
N VAL A 105 2.43 -4.78 3.57
CA VAL A 105 1.05 -4.90 4.06
C VAL A 105 0.07 -4.80 2.91
N ALA A 106 -1.01 -5.59 2.97
CA ALA A 106 -1.84 -5.92 1.82
C ALA A 106 -0.98 -6.44 0.65
N GLY A 107 0.03 -7.24 0.99
CA GLY A 107 1.05 -7.74 0.05
C GLY A 107 0.53 -8.82 -0.90
N GLY A 108 -0.65 -9.39 -0.63
CA GLY A 108 -1.36 -10.32 -1.49
C GLY A 108 -0.49 -11.52 -1.90
N THR A 109 -0.25 -11.65 -3.20
CA THR A 109 0.58 -12.72 -3.77
C THR A 109 2.09 -12.48 -3.67
N GLY A 110 2.53 -11.41 -2.99
CA GLY A 110 3.93 -11.15 -2.66
C GLY A 110 4.76 -10.45 -3.76
N ASP A 111 4.14 -9.87 -4.77
CA ASP A 111 4.87 -9.29 -5.91
C ASP A 111 5.87 -8.19 -5.50
N VAL A 112 5.51 -7.30 -4.54
CA VAL A 112 6.42 -6.28 -4.01
C VAL A 112 7.50 -6.94 -3.12
N ALA A 113 7.10 -7.88 -2.26
CA ALA A 113 8.02 -8.59 -1.39
C ALA A 113 9.10 -9.35 -2.17
N PHE A 114 8.74 -10.03 -3.28
CA PHE A 114 9.73 -10.71 -4.14
C PHE A 114 10.73 -9.73 -4.75
N ARG A 115 10.29 -8.55 -5.17
CA ARG A 115 11.18 -7.50 -5.68
C ARG A 115 12.14 -6.99 -4.61
N ILE A 116 11.66 -6.84 -3.36
CA ILE A 116 12.49 -6.49 -2.21
C ILE A 116 13.53 -7.59 -1.96
N CYS A 117 13.10 -8.85 -1.91
CA CYS A 117 14.00 -10.00 -1.75
C CYS A 117 15.09 -10.05 -2.83
N ASP A 118 14.71 -9.87 -4.11
CA ASP A 118 15.65 -9.84 -5.23
C ASP A 118 16.69 -8.70 -5.09
N ARG A 119 16.25 -7.49 -4.67
CA ARG A 119 17.18 -6.36 -4.43
C ARG A 119 18.14 -6.63 -3.26
N ILE A 120 17.66 -7.28 -2.20
CA ILE A 120 18.51 -7.68 -1.06
C ILE A 120 19.51 -8.74 -1.51
N GLN A 121 19.08 -9.82 -2.18
CA GLN A 121 19.95 -10.90 -2.64
C GLN A 121 21.09 -10.40 -3.52
N ARG A 122 20.81 -9.50 -4.46
CA ARG A 122 21.83 -8.90 -5.34
C ARG A 122 22.88 -8.06 -4.59
N ARG A 123 22.61 -7.69 -3.34
CA ARG A 123 23.49 -6.87 -2.49
C ARG A 123 24.12 -7.65 -1.36
N LEU A 124 23.80 -8.94 -1.21
CA LEU A 124 24.46 -9.79 -0.22
C LEU A 124 25.94 -9.92 -0.54
N PRO A 125 26.82 -9.80 0.47
CA PRO A 125 28.23 -10.02 0.27
C PRO A 125 28.50 -11.50 -0.08
N PRO A 126 29.62 -11.81 -0.75
CA PRO A 126 30.04 -13.20 -0.97
C PRO A 126 30.14 -13.98 0.35
N LEU A 127 29.80 -15.28 0.32
CA LEU A 127 29.78 -16.14 1.51
C LEU A 127 31.12 -16.15 2.29
N HIS A 128 32.25 -15.92 1.62
CA HIS A 128 33.57 -15.87 2.22
C HIS A 128 34.01 -14.46 2.63
N SER A 129 33.10 -13.48 2.59
CA SER A 129 33.39 -12.13 3.08
C SER A 129 33.58 -12.12 4.59
N ASN A 130 34.59 -11.38 5.07
CA ASN A 130 34.81 -11.16 6.51
C ASN A 130 33.68 -10.37 7.18
N PHE A 131 32.78 -9.77 6.39
CA PHE A 131 31.59 -9.06 6.86
C PHE A 131 30.35 -9.79 6.36
N GLN A 132 29.57 -10.29 7.32
CA GLN A 132 28.22 -10.81 7.05
C GLN A 132 27.21 -9.93 7.78
N PRO A 133 26.25 -9.32 7.07
CA PRO A 133 25.17 -8.58 7.71
C PRO A 133 24.28 -9.54 8.52
N PRO A 134 23.53 -9.04 9.52
CA PRO A 134 22.49 -9.84 10.15
C PRO A 134 21.47 -10.32 9.10
N PRO A 135 20.70 -11.37 9.40
CA PRO A 135 19.67 -11.84 8.49
C PRO A 135 18.66 -10.73 8.16
N SER A 136 18.31 -10.63 6.89
CA SER A 136 17.23 -9.76 6.42
C SER A 136 15.88 -10.46 6.59
N GLU A 137 14.84 -9.73 6.91
CA GLU A 137 13.48 -10.25 7.03
C GLU A 137 12.54 -9.46 6.13
N VAL A 138 11.73 -10.16 5.34
CA VAL A 138 10.67 -9.60 4.54
C VAL A 138 9.37 -10.31 4.94
N VAL A 139 8.42 -9.56 5.45
CA VAL A 139 7.12 -10.08 5.89
C VAL A 139 6.06 -9.64 4.90
N VAL A 140 5.36 -10.60 4.30
CA VAL A 140 4.12 -10.37 3.55
C VAL A 140 2.96 -10.50 4.53
N PHE A 141 2.20 -9.44 4.68
CA PHE A 141 1.06 -9.37 5.60
C PHE A 141 -0.21 -9.03 4.83
N ASP A 142 -1.20 -9.89 4.89
CA ASP A 142 -2.46 -9.70 4.16
C ASP A 142 -3.65 -10.29 4.93
N ILE A 143 -4.83 -9.69 4.77
CA ILE A 143 -6.07 -10.16 5.37
C ILE A 143 -6.66 -11.38 4.64
N ASN A 144 -6.20 -11.65 3.41
CA ASN A 144 -6.75 -12.69 2.53
C ASN A 144 -5.84 -13.93 2.51
N PRO A 145 -6.23 -15.03 3.19
CA PRO A 145 -5.43 -16.26 3.21
C PRO A 145 -5.31 -16.92 1.83
N GLY A 146 -6.28 -16.73 0.93
CA GLY A 146 -6.22 -17.24 -0.43
C GLY A 146 -5.08 -16.59 -1.23
N MET A 147 -4.92 -15.27 -1.10
CA MET A 147 -3.82 -14.54 -1.73
C MET A 147 -2.47 -14.97 -1.17
N LEU A 148 -2.36 -15.10 0.16
CA LEU A 148 -1.14 -15.59 0.82
C LEU A 148 -0.78 -17.01 0.38
N LYS A 149 -1.76 -17.88 0.17
CA LYS A 149 -1.52 -19.24 -0.32
C LYS A 149 -0.89 -19.22 -1.72
N VAL A 150 -1.46 -18.47 -2.65
CA VAL A 150 -0.89 -18.29 -4.00
C VAL A 150 0.52 -17.71 -3.91
N GLY A 151 0.74 -16.75 -3.02
CA GLY A 151 2.07 -16.16 -2.80
C GLY A 151 3.11 -17.17 -2.31
N LYS A 152 2.73 -18.03 -1.36
CA LYS A 152 3.60 -19.12 -0.86
C LYS A 152 3.99 -20.12 -1.96
N GLU A 153 3.03 -20.51 -2.81
CA GLU A 153 3.28 -21.38 -3.96
C GLU A 153 4.28 -20.74 -4.93
N ARG A 154 4.10 -19.45 -5.25
CA ARG A 154 5.04 -18.68 -6.10
C ARG A 154 6.42 -18.52 -5.46
N ALA A 155 6.49 -18.32 -4.14
CA ALA A 155 7.77 -18.24 -3.43
C ALA A 155 8.60 -19.50 -3.62
N GLN A 156 7.96 -20.68 -3.57
CA GLN A 156 8.62 -21.97 -3.82
C GLN A 156 9.14 -22.07 -5.26
N GLU A 157 8.33 -21.64 -6.24
CA GLU A 157 8.74 -21.62 -7.66
C GLU A 157 9.93 -20.70 -7.91
N TYR A 158 10.02 -19.57 -7.19
CA TYR A 158 11.15 -18.63 -7.29
C TYR A 158 12.36 -19.03 -6.43
N GLY A 159 12.27 -20.17 -5.70
CA GLY A 159 13.36 -20.66 -4.87
C GLY A 159 13.53 -19.89 -3.55
N TYR A 160 12.51 -19.14 -3.12
CA TYR A 160 12.49 -18.56 -1.78
C TYR A 160 12.01 -19.60 -0.78
N ASN A 161 12.86 -19.95 0.18
CA ASN A 161 12.44 -20.76 1.31
C ASN A 161 11.56 -19.89 2.23
N SER A 162 10.26 -20.11 2.17
CA SER A 162 9.34 -19.53 3.15
C SER A 162 9.52 -20.27 4.48
N ILE A 163 9.90 -19.53 5.50
CA ILE A 163 9.94 -20.06 6.87
C ILE A 163 8.52 -19.91 7.41
N ASN A 164 7.86 -21.02 7.72
CA ASN A 164 6.64 -20.98 8.52
C ASN A 164 7.05 -20.71 9.97
N GLU A 165 6.21 -19.99 10.73
CA GLU A 165 6.46 -19.68 12.15
C GLU A 165 6.70 -20.93 13.00
N GLU A 166 6.23 -22.13 12.54
CA GLU A 166 6.38 -23.42 13.20
C GLU A 166 7.75 -24.10 12.93
N ASP A 167 8.51 -23.63 11.92
CA ASP A 167 9.76 -24.24 11.45
C ASP A 167 11.01 -23.57 12.02
N GLU A 168 10.89 -22.65 13.00
CA GLU A 168 12.04 -22.04 13.68
C GLU A 168 12.79 -23.08 14.51
N ASN A 169 13.68 -23.82 13.86
CA ASN A 169 14.58 -24.75 14.51
C ASN A 169 15.70 -23.94 15.19
N GLU A 170 15.64 -23.80 16.51
CA GLU A 170 16.57 -23.01 17.33
C GLU A 170 18.07 -23.41 17.12
N ASN A 171 18.34 -24.54 16.47
CA ASN A 171 19.68 -25.10 16.28
C ASN A 171 20.34 -24.78 14.94
N GLN A 172 19.65 -24.05 14.03
CA GLN A 172 20.25 -23.69 12.73
C GLN A 172 20.39 -22.17 12.61
N SER A 173 21.55 -21.71 12.14
CA SER A 173 21.73 -20.29 11.82
C SER A 173 20.70 -19.88 10.78
N PRO A 174 19.96 -18.78 11.00
CA PRO A 174 18.95 -18.33 10.06
C PRO A 174 19.58 -18.00 8.71
N PRO A 175 18.87 -18.23 7.59
CA PRO A 175 19.34 -17.86 6.27
C PRO A 175 19.53 -16.33 6.17
N PRO A 176 20.43 -15.83 5.31
CA PRO A 176 20.71 -14.40 5.19
C PRO A 176 19.50 -13.56 4.75
N LEU A 177 18.48 -14.20 4.19
CA LEU A 177 17.19 -13.61 3.83
C LEU A 177 16.06 -14.56 4.20
N GLN A 178 15.09 -14.06 4.96
CA GLN A 178 13.90 -14.76 5.37
C GLN A 178 12.67 -14.09 4.74
N LEU A 179 11.80 -14.89 4.13
CA LEU A 179 10.50 -14.45 3.63
C LEU A 179 9.41 -15.11 4.49
N LYS A 180 8.62 -14.27 5.18
CA LYS A 180 7.55 -14.71 6.09
C LYS A 180 6.18 -14.30 5.56
N TRP A 181 5.16 -15.10 5.86
CA TRP A 181 3.79 -14.88 5.42
C TRP A 181 2.86 -14.87 6.63
N CYS A 182 2.19 -13.75 6.85
CA CYS A 182 1.35 -13.54 8.00
C CYS A 182 -0.05 -13.09 7.58
N GLU A 183 -1.08 -13.75 8.11
CA GLU A 183 -2.47 -13.31 7.95
C GLU A 183 -2.82 -12.28 9.02
N GLY A 184 -3.54 -11.20 8.63
CA GLY A 184 -4.06 -10.23 9.56
C GLY A 184 -4.55 -8.95 8.90
N ASP A 185 -5.09 -8.07 9.74
CA ASP A 185 -5.69 -6.80 9.34
C ASP A 185 -4.69 -5.65 9.49
N ALA A 186 -4.54 -4.85 8.44
CA ALA A 186 -3.67 -3.66 8.42
C ALA A 186 -3.98 -2.65 9.55
N GLU A 187 -5.18 -2.67 10.08
CA GLU A 187 -5.61 -1.85 11.22
C GLU A 187 -5.14 -2.38 12.58
N ARG A 188 -4.57 -3.60 12.63
CA ARG A 188 -4.19 -4.33 13.84
C ARG A 188 -2.94 -5.15 13.62
N LEU A 189 -1.79 -4.52 13.69
CA LEU A 189 -0.48 -5.19 13.58
C LEU A 189 0.02 -5.70 14.96
N GLU A 190 -0.89 -6.22 15.79
CA GLU A 190 -0.67 -6.55 17.22
C GLU A 190 0.42 -7.61 17.42
N ARG A 191 0.64 -8.49 16.43
CA ARG A 191 1.71 -9.50 16.47
C ARG A 191 3.12 -8.90 16.35
N PHE A 192 3.22 -7.64 15.90
CA PHE A 192 4.50 -6.97 15.74
C PHE A 192 4.69 -5.92 16.83
N SER A 193 5.85 -5.98 17.48
CA SER A 193 6.23 -4.99 18.49
C SER A 193 6.44 -3.61 17.86
N ASP A 194 6.39 -2.58 18.70
CA ASP A 194 6.79 -1.23 18.30
C ASP A 194 8.22 -1.23 17.79
N ASN A 195 8.52 -0.41 16.81
CA ASN A 195 9.87 -0.18 16.28
C ASN A 195 10.55 -1.47 15.73
N SER A 196 9.78 -2.33 15.06
CA SER A 196 10.25 -3.62 14.55
C SER A 196 10.84 -3.56 13.15
N PHE A 197 10.37 -2.63 12.29
CA PHE A 197 10.68 -2.62 10.87
C PHE A 197 11.42 -1.38 10.41
N ASP A 198 12.31 -1.57 9.43
CA ASP A 198 13.04 -0.50 8.74
C ASP A 198 12.20 0.20 7.68
N SER A 199 11.33 -0.55 7.02
CA SER A 199 10.39 -0.01 6.05
C SER A 199 9.06 -0.76 6.06
N TYR A 200 8.04 -0.02 5.67
CA TYR A 200 6.66 -0.46 5.49
C TYR A 200 6.21 -0.10 4.09
N THR A 201 5.72 -1.08 3.36
CA THR A 201 5.10 -0.86 2.05
C THR A 201 3.64 -1.27 2.06
N ILE A 202 2.84 -0.56 1.27
CA ILE A 202 1.49 -0.95 0.91
C ILE A 202 1.24 -0.52 -0.54
N ALA A 203 0.95 -1.50 -1.42
CA ALA A 203 0.77 -1.25 -2.83
C ALA A 203 -0.62 -1.69 -3.29
N PHE A 204 -1.44 -0.74 -3.78
CA PHE A 204 -2.79 -0.94 -4.29
C PHE A 204 -3.76 -1.60 -3.29
N GLY A 205 -3.49 -1.43 -1.98
CA GLY A 205 -4.24 -2.04 -0.90
C GLY A 205 -4.94 -1.07 0.03
N ILE A 206 -4.35 0.11 0.30
CA ILE A 206 -4.81 1.01 1.37
C ILE A 206 -6.22 1.55 1.16
N ARG A 207 -6.66 1.74 -0.10
CA ARG A 207 -8.03 2.21 -0.41
C ARG A 207 -9.11 1.25 0.07
N ASN A 208 -8.76 -0.03 0.25
CA ASN A 208 -9.67 -1.09 0.69
C ASN A 208 -9.76 -1.21 2.20
N VAL A 209 -8.83 -0.60 2.94
CA VAL A 209 -8.83 -0.59 4.41
C VAL A 209 -10.05 0.17 4.93
N THR A 210 -10.67 -0.33 5.99
CA THR A 210 -11.89 0.26 6.54
C THR A 210 -11.61 1.56 7.25
N ASN A 211 -10.55 1.60 8.07
CA ASN A 211 -10.11 2.77 8.82
C ASN A 211 -8.66 3.10 8.48
N ILE A 212 -8.46 3.88 7.40
CA ILE A 212 -7.12 4.29 6.93
C ILE A 212 -6.32 4.99 8.04
N PRO A 213 -6.86 5.97 8.81
CA PRO A 213 -6.11 6.61 9.89
C PRO A 213 -5.57 5.63 10.93
N ARG A 214 -6.32 4.57 11.24
CA ARG A 214 -5.88 3.53 12.18
C ARG A 214 -4.74 2.70 11.60
N ALA A 215 -4.85 2.29 10.33
CA ALA A 215 -3.79 1.56 9.65
C ALA A 215 -2.48 2.39 9.55
N LEU A 216 -2.59 3.70 9.29
CA LEU A 216 -1.43 4.58 9.27
C LEU A 216 -0.77 4.73 10.65
N LYS A 217 -1.55 4.76 11.74
CA LYS A 217 -1.02 4.75 13.11
C LYS A 217 -0.28 3.45 13.43
N GLU A 218 -0.83 2.30 13.02
CA GLU A 218 -0.17 1.01 13.17
C GLU A 218 1.12 0.94 12.34
N ALA A 219 1.09 1.43 11.09
CA ALA A 219 2.30 1.53 10.26
C ALA A 219 3.37 2.38 10.94
N HIS A 220 2.99 3.53 11.51
CA HIS A 220 3.91 4.39 12.26
C HIS A 220 4.43 3.70 13.53
N ARG A 221 3.58 2.96 14.25
CA ARG A 221 3.95 2.24 15.48
C ARG A 221 5.03 1.20 15.22
N VAL A 222 4.82 0.35 14.21
CA VAL A 222 5.73 -0.78 13.92
C VAL A 222 7.03 -0.37 13.26
N LEU A 223 7.08 0.79 12.61
CA LEU A 223 8.32 1.35 12.08
C LEU A 223 9.23 1.82 13.19
N ARG A 224 10.53 1.55 13.09
CA ARG A 224 11.55 2.10 13.98
C ARG A 224 11.85 3.57 13.66
N PRO A 225 12.42 4.35 14.59
CA PRO A 225 12.98 5.66 14.26
C PRO A 225 13.96 5.59 13.10
N GLY A 226 13.82 6.50 12.13
CA GLY A 226 14.51 6.45 10.84
C GLY A 226 13.85 5.53 9.80
N GLY A 227 12.83 4.76 10.20
CA GLY A 227 12.10 3.88 9.30
C GLY A 227 11.21 4.66 8.32
N ARG A 228 10.95 4.05 7.16
CA ARG A 228 10.26 4.70 6.04
C ARG A 228 8.98 3.97 5.67
N PHE A 229 7.90 4.74 5.58
CA PHE A 229 6.62 4.33 5.00
C PHE A 229 6.57 4.68 3.52
N LEU A 230 6.06 3.75 2.69
CA LEU A 230 5.77 3.99 1.28
C LEU A 230 4.42 3.38 0.91
N CYS A 231 3.60 4.17 0.22
CA CYS A 231 2.32 3.73 -0.30
C CYS A 231 2.25 4.02 -1.80
N LEU A 232 2.05 2.96 -2.59
CA LEU A 232 1.75 3.05 -4.01
C LEU A 232 0.25 2.84 -4.21
N GLU A 233 -0.47 3.85 -4.71
CA GLU A 233 -1.92 3.74 -4.87
C GLU A 233 -2.42 4.58 -6.04
N PHE A 234 -3.58 4.19 -6.58
CA PHE A 234 -4.31 5.03 -7.52
C PHE A 234 -4.68 6.36 -6.86
N SER A 235 -4.70 7.42 -7.66
CA SER A 235 -4.91 8.76 -7.13
C SER A 235 -5.64 9.65 -8.14
N ARG A 236 -5.66 10.95 -7.91
CA ARG A 236 -6.42 11.89 -8.73
C ARG A 236 -5.57 12.45 -9.86
N VAL A 237 -6.03 12.28 -11.09
CA VAL A 237 -5.45 12.92 -12.27
C VAL A 237 -5.56 14.43 -12.15
N GLN A 238 -4.45 15.14 -12.30
CA GLN A 238 -4.41 16.59 -12.04
C GLN A 238 -4.90 17.41 -13.23
N ASN A 239 -4.51 17.04 -14.45
CA ASN A 239 -4.99 17.73 -15.66
C ASN A 239 -6.46 17.41 -15.91
N ALA A 240 -7.30 18.44 -16.01
CA ALA A 240 -8.76 18.29 -16.13
C ALA A 240 -9.18 17.54 -17.41
N MET A 241 -8.50 17.75 -18.53
CA MET A 241 -8.82 17.07 -19.80
C MET A 241 -8.47 15.59 -19.73
N LEU A 242 -7.28 15.28 -19.22
CA LEU A 242 -6.83 13.89 -19.04
C LEU A 242 -7.71 13.16 -18.03
N ARG A 243 -8.12 13.84 -16.97
CA ARG A 243 -9.04 13.29 -15.97
C ARG A 243 -10.38 12.86 -16.56
N GLN A 244 -11.01 13.70 -17.39
CA GLN A 244 -12.26 13.34 -18.05
C GLN A 244 -12.10 12.12 -18.95
N ALA A 245 -11.02 12.06 -19.72
CA ALA A 245 -10.72 10.91 -20.58
C ALA A 245 -10.46 9.64 -19.76
N TYR A 246 -9.70 9.75 -18.66
CA TYR A 246 -9.40 8.63 -17.76
C TYR A 246 -10.65 8.14 -17.02
N GLU A 247 -11.53 9.03 -16.56
CA GLU A 247 -12.79 8.67 -15.93
C GLU A 247 -13.73 7.95 -16.91
N ALA A 248 -13.85 8.46 -18.14
CA ALA A 248 -14.63 7.79 -19.17
C ALA A 248 -14.10 6.38 -19.47
N TYR A 249 -12.77 6.23 -19.59
CA TYR A 249 -12.13 4.94 -19.75
C TYR A 249 -12.40 4.02 -18.54
N SER A 250 -12.22 4.52 -17.33
CA SER A 250 -12.36 3.75 -16.10
C SER A 250 -13.77 3.21 -15.91
N PHE A 251 -14.80 4.02 -16.14
CA PHE A 251 -16.18 3.60 -15.91
C PHE A 251 -16.80 2.77 -17.05
N HIS A 252 -16.35 2.96 -18.28
CA HIS A 252 -16.95 2.26 -19.43
C HIS A 252 -16.11 1.09 -19.94
N VAL A 253 -14.79 1.19 -19.85
CA VAL A 253 -13.90 0.18 -20.45
C VAL A 253 -13.46 -0.87 -19.41
N ILE A 254 -13.02 -0.44 -18.21
CA ILE A 254 -12.49 -1.37 -17.20
C ILE A 254 -13.53 -2.42 -16.78
N PRO A 255 -14.78 -2.08 -16.41
CA PRO A 255 -15.78 -3.09 -16.04
C PRO A 255 -16.14 -4.03 -17.20
N THR A 256 -16.13 -3.52 -18.44
CA THR A 256 -16.39 -4.35 -19.63
C THR A 256 -15.25 -5.34 -19.88
N ILE A 257 -14.01 -4.92 -19.68
CA ILE A 257 -12.86 -5.84 -19.74
C ILE A 257 -12.97 -6.91 -18.64
N GLY A 258 -13.36 -6.52 -17.43
CA GLY A 258 -13.61 -7.44 -16.32
C GLY A 258 -14.66 -8.50 -16.64
N GLU A 259 -15.76 -8.10 -17.25
CA GLU A 259 -16.82 -8.99 -17.70
C GLU A 259 -16.32 -9.99 -18.76
N VAL A 260 -15.62 -9.51 -19.78
CA VAL A 260 -15.18 -10.35 -20.92
C VAL A 260 -14.03 -11.30 -20.53
N VAL A 261 -13.08 -10.82 -19.72
CA VAL A 261 -11.83 -11.57 -19.43
C VAL A 261 -11.96 -12.44 -18.18
N ALA A 262 -12.63 -11.91 -17.14
CA ALA A 262 -12.73 -12.58 -15.84
C ALA A 262 -14.15 -13.06 -15.52
N ASN A 263 -15.14 -12.75 -16.36
CA ASN A 263 -16.56 -12.97 -16.08
C ASN A 263 -16.99 -12.38 -14.72
N ASP A 264 -16.39 -11.23 -14.33
CA ASP A 264 -16.60 -10.57 -13.05
C ASP A 264 -16.63 -9.05 -13.24
N ARG A 265 -17.77 -8.52 -13.68
CA ARG A 265 -18.00 -7.08 -13.86
C ARG A 265 -17.99 -6.33 -12.54
N ASP A 266 -18.57 -6.93 -11.50
CA ASP A 266 -18.83 -6.25 -10.24
C ASP A 266 -17.55 -5.93 -9.47
N SER A 267 -16.58 -6.83 -9.46
CA SER A 267 -15.26 -6.58 -8.86
C SER A 267 -14.51 -5.43 -9.53
N TYR A 268 -14.66 -5.28 -10.85
CA TYR A 268 -14.04 -4.18 -11.60
C TYR A 268 -14.79 -2.86 -11.45
N GLN A 269 -16.11 -2.91 -11.32
CA GLN A 269 -16.90 -1.75 -10.94
C GLN A 269 -16.49 -1.25 -9.56
N TYR A 270 -16.38 -2.15 -8.56
CA TYR A 270 -15.86 -1.81 -7.23
C TYR A 270 -14.46 -1.18 -7.28
N LEU A 271 -13.55 -1.71 -8.11
CA LEU A 271 -12.22 -1.15 -8.29
C LEU A 271 -12.29 0.33 -8.69
N VAL A 272 -13.04 0.67 -9.73
CA VAL A 272 -13.17 2.04 -10.23
C VAL A 272 -13.79 2.95 -9.16
N GLU A 273 -14.83 2.49 -8.50
CA GLU A 273 -15.52 3.25 -7.46
C GLU A 273 -14.63 3.48 -6.23
N SER A 274 -13.88 2.46 -5.79
CA SER A 274 -12.94 2.58 -4.66
C SER A 274 -11.80 3.57 -4.96
N ILE A 275 -11.32 3.62 -6.20
CA ILE A 275 -10.35 4.62 -6.64
C ILE A 275 -10.94 6.04 -6.54
N GLN A 276 -12.20 6.22 -6.95
CA GLN A 276 -12.87 7.52 -6.88
C GLN A 276 -13.15 7.99 -5.44
N LYS A 277 -13.29 7.07 -4.49
CA LYS A 277 -13.49 7.39 -3.07
C LYS A 277 -12.19 7.60 -2.29
N PHE A 278 -11.06 7.19 -2.86
CA PHE A 278 -9.77 7.35 -2.20
C PHE A 278 -9.38 8.84 -2.10
N PRO A 279 -8.74 9.29 -1.01
CA PRO A 279 -8.28 10.66 -0.84
C PRO A 279 -7.38 11.14 -1.99
N THR A 280 -7.39 12.44 -2.24
CA THR A 280 -6.43 13.08 -3.13
C THR A 280 -5.01 12.97 -2.58
N GLN A 281 -3.99 13.24 -3.41
CA GLN A 281 -2.58 13.20 -2.99
C GLN A 281 -2.32 14.08 -1.76
N ILE A 282 -2.91 15.27 -1.72
CA ILE A 282 -2.71 16.22 -0.61
C ILE A 282 -3.43 15.73 0.64
N GLU A 283 -4.69 15.29 0.51
CA GLU A 283 -5.45 14.76 1.65
C GLU A 283 -4.76 13.54 2.25
N PHE A 284 -4.24 12.61 1.42
CA PHE A 284 -3.53 11.45 1.93
C PHE A 284 -2.17 11.81 2.54
N SER A 285 -1.47 12.83 2.01
CA SER A 285 -0.27 13.37 2.64
C SER A 285 -0.56 13.94 4.03
N ASN A 286 -1.64 14.70 4.18
CA ASN A 286 -2.06 15.22 5.49
C ASN A 286 -2.40 14.08 6.47
N MET A 287 -3.07 13.02 6.00
CA MET A 287 -3.36 11.83 6.84
C MET A 287 -2.07 11.15 7.33
N LEU A 288 -1.01 11.14 6.54
CA LEU A 288 0.30 10.64 6.96
C LEU A 288 0.93 11.54 8.03
N GLU A 289 0.87 12.85 7.86
CA GLU A 289 1.35 13.82 8.87
C GLU A 289 0.58 13.69 10.17
N ASP A 290 -0.76 13.55 10.12
CA ASP A 290 -1.62 13.33 11.28
C ASP A 290 -1.32 12.00 12.00
N ALA A 291 -0.84 11.00 11.28
CA ALA A 291 -0.39 9.73 11.86
C ALA A 291 1.01 9.82 12.52
N GLY A 292 1.72 10.93 12.35
CA GLY A 292 3.03 11.21 12.95
C GLY A 292 4.22 11.08 12.00
N PHE A 293 3.99 10.80 10.72
CA PHE A 293 5.07 10.77 9.74
C PHE A 293 5.59 12.15 9.43
N GLN A 294 6.88 12.25 9.18
CA GLN A 294 7.59 13.49 8.86
C GLN A 294 8.20 13.39 7.46
N HIS A 295 8.57 14.55 6.88
CA HIS A 295 9.09 14.64 5.50
C HIS A 295 8.18 13.92 4.48
N VAL A 296 6.88 14.11 4.66
CA VAL A 296 5.88 13.51 3.78
C VAL A 296 5.99 14.12 2.38
N GLN A 297 6.09 13.25 1.39
CA GLN A 297 6.19 13.63 -0.02
C GLN A 297 5.38 12.66 -0.88
N HIS A 298 4.95 13.11 -2.06
CA HIS A 298 4.38 12.22 -3.05
C HIS A 298 4.99 12.44 -4.44
N THR A 299 5.04 11.37 -5.21
CA THR A 299 5.49 11.38 -6.60
C THR A 299 4.36 10.85 -7.48
N ASN A 300 3.92 11.67 -8.43
CA ASN A 300 2.87 11.31 -9.37
C ASN A 300 3.43 10.58 -10.59
N PHE A 301 2.68 9.57 -11.06
CA PHE A 301 2.92 8.87 -12.31
C PHE A 301 1.71 9.09 -13.23
N ILE A 302 1.96 9.30 -14.51
CA ILE A 302 0.93 9.59 -15.53
C ILE A 302 -0.03 10.67 -15.02
N ASP A 303 0.52 11.82 -14.70
CA ASP A 303 -0.24 13.00 -14.25
C ASP A 303 -1.14 12.75 -13.02
N GLY A 304 -0.80 11.76 -12.18
CA GLY A 304 -1.51 11.45 -10.94
C GLY A 304 -2.51 10.28 -11.05
N VAL A 305 -2.54 9.53 -12.16
CA VAL A 305 -3.29 8.25 -12.21
C VAL A 305 -2.88 7.34 -11.05
N VAL A 306 -1.59 7.33 -10.74
CA VAL A 306 -0.99 6.64 -9.61
C VAL A 306 -0.02 7.57 -8.91
N ALA A 307 0.10 7.46 -7.59
CA ALA A 307 1.08 8.17 -6.80
C ALA A 307 1.80 7.25 -5.80
N ILE A 308 3.09 7.51 -5.57
CA ILE A 308 3.81 6.97 -4.43
C ILE A 308 3.90 8.06 -3.36
N HIS A 309 3.32 7.80 -2.20
CA HIS A 309 3.51 8.63 -1.00
C HIS A 309 4.59 8.02 -0.13
N SER A 310 5.38 8.87 0.50
CA SER A 310 6.49 8.47 1.37
C SER A 310 6.55 9.38 2.58
N GLY A 311 6.79 8.81 3.75
CA GLY A 311 7.02 9.53 5.00
C GLY A 311 7.99 8.77 5.89
N PHE A 312 8.62 9.44 6.82
CA PHE A 312 9.57 8.86 7.77
C PHE A 312 9.02 8.95 9.19
N LYS A 313 9.28 7.91 9.99
CA LYS A 313 9.19 8.02 11.44
C LYS A 313 10.53 8.55 11.95
N LEU A 314 10.56 9.74 12.51
CA LEU A 314 11.75 10.31 13.14
C LEU A 314 11.54 10.38 14.65
N ASP A 315 12.64 10.35 15.39
CA ASP A 315 12.62 10.63 16.82
C ASP A 315 12.09 12.06 17.06
N LYS A 316 11.30 12.21 18.14
CA LYS A 316 10.81 13.53 18.57
C LYS A 316 11.91 14.30 19.26
#